data_b56a9b9b31e16771ecdc98dd9b95709a
#
_entry.id   b56a9b9b31e16771ecdc98dd9b95709a
#
_cell.length_a   1.000
_cell.length_b   1.000
_cell.length_c   1.000
_cell.angle_alpha   90.00
_cell.angle_beta   90.00
_cell.angle_gamma   90.00
#
_symmetry.space_group_name_H-M   'P 1'
#
loop_
_entity.id
_entity.type
_entity.pdbx_description
1 polymer ?
#
loop_
_entity_poly.entity_id
_entity_poly.type
_entity_poly.pdbx_seq_one_letter_code
_entity_poly.pdbx_strand_id
1 'polypeptide(L)'
;IPKTYRIFEENGEVYLVREYIEGMSLAQMVLQKGGISEAEICRISRKICQTAEQFQNPDEPMIHRDIKPENIVVTPGGEVVFIDFGTMRSYKKDGSRDTFVVGTRGTAAPEQYGYTQTDQRTDVYAIGQTMLYMVSESYEMNQLSECAVSRRMKKIIEKACSFEPDKRYGDAAQLRRAVEKCQANNRKKVYKKAGAVFGLIAAGYILAIFSPDGTVIENKRIETAEQSAAEEQIQAEITFREELIEEAVRKELGLSKTDKITASMLE
;
A
#
# COMPACT_ATOMS: atom_id res chain seq x y z
N ILE A 1 3.60 15.70 6.96
CA ILE A 1 4.85 15.99 7.69
C ILE A 1 4.47 16.33 9.11
N PRO A 2 5.07 15.70 10.15
CA PRO A 2 4.83 16.04 11.56
C PRO A 2 5.23 17.48 11.87
N LYS A 3 4.42 18.17 12.65
CA LYS A 3 4.70 19.53 13.09
C LYS A 3 5.85 19.52 14.10
N THR A 4 6.84 20.39 13.93
CA THR A 4 7.88 20.62 14.94
C THR A 4 7.39 21.67 15.91
N TYR A 5 7.38 21.33 17.21
CA TYR A 5 6.97 22.23 18.29
C TYR A 5 8.14 23.00 18.88
N ARG A 6 9.29 22.32 19.07
CA ARG A 6 10.46 22.92 19.72
C ARG A 6 11.75 22.19 19.34
N ILE A 7 12.82 22.94 19.26
CA ILE A 7 14.19 22.43 19.21
C ILE A 7 14.93 23.08 20.36
N PHE A 8 15.67 22.30 21.16
CA PHE A 8 16.47 22.81 22.25
C PHE A 8 17.68 21.90 22.48
N GLU A 9 18.70 22.47 23.14
CA GLU A 9 19.90 21.76 23.55
C GLU A 9 19.91 21.62 25.08
N GLU A 10 20.22 20.42 25.56
CA GLU A 10 20.39 20.14 26.98
C GLU A 10 21.50 19.10 27.17
N ASN A 11 22.45 19.36 28.07
CA ASN A 11 23.61 18.49 28.35
C ASN A 11 24.48 18.15 27.10
N GLY A 12 24.55 19.06 26.11
CA GLY A 12 25.28 18.85 24.86
C GLY A 12 24.54 17.98 23.82
N GLU A 13 23.31 17.63 24.09
CA GLU A 13 22.42 16.88 23.20
C GLU A 13 21.35 17.80 22.63
N VAL A 14 21.01 17.62 21.33
CA VAL A 14 19.95 18.38 20.65
C VAL A 14 18.65 17.58 20.64
N TYR A 15 17.61 18.16 21.20
CA TYR A 15 16.30 17.59 21.30
C TYR A 15 15.33 18.23 20.30
N LEU A 16 14.62 17.39 19.54
CA LEU A 16 13.58 17.79 18.62
C LEU A 16 12.22 17.30 19.13
N VAL A 17 11.38 18.23 19.60
CA VAL A 17 9.99 17.92 20.00
C VAL A 17 9.07 18.12 18.81
N ARG A 18 8.40 17.05 18.40
CA ARG A 18 7.51 17.07 17.23
C ARG A 18 6.19 16.36 17.52
N GLU A 19 5.24 16.60 16.65
CA GLU A 19 3.96 15.93 16.66
C GLU A 19 4.14 14.41 16.65
N TYR A 20 3.42 13.74 17.54
CA TYR A 20 3.30 12.29 17.52
C TYR A 20 2.26 11.89 16.47
N ILE A 21 2.63 11.04 15.54
CA ILE A 21 1.72 10.52 14.53
C ILE A 21 1.23 9.15 14.98
N GLU A 22 -0.05 9.08 15.32
CA GLU A 22 -0.70 7.81 15.65
C GLU A 22 -0.82 6.94 14.41
N GLY A 23 -0.42 5.68 14.53
CA GLY A 23 -0.43 4.71 13.43
C GLY A 23 0.69 3.68 13.59
N MET A 24 0.87 2.88 12.56
CA MET A 24 1.99 1.95 12.52
C MET A 24 2.90 2.24 11.33
N SER A 25 4.18 1.89 11.45
CA SER A 25 5.08 2.01 10.32
C SER A 25 4.64 1.09 9.18
N LEU A 26 4.92 1.47 7.95
CA LEU A 26 4.60 0.66 6.78
C LEU A 26 5.29 -0.71 6.88
N ALA A 27 6.50 -0.78 7.46
CA ALA A 27 7.18 -2.03 7.71
C ALA A 27 6.38 -2.95 8.65
N GLN A 28 5.92 -2.42 9.78
CA GLN A 28 5.07 -3.17 10.71
C GLN A 28 3.77 -3.62 10.07
N MET A 29 3.13 -2.74 9.28
CA MET A 29 1.87 -3.06 8.60
C MET A 29 2.05 -4.22 7.60
N VAL A 30 3.15 -4.24 6.84
CA VAL A 30 3.46 -5.32 5.90
C VAL A 30 3.61 -6.64 6.64
N LEU A 31 4.43 -6.68 7.70
CA LEU A 31 4.70 -7.88 8.49
C LEU A 31 3.45 -8.42 9.19
N GLN A 32 2.57 -7.56 9.70
CA GLN A 32 1.36 -7.99 10.40
C GLN A 32 0.29 -8.57 9.48
N LYS A 33 0.19 -8.03 8.24
CA LYS A 33 -0.85 -8.47 7.29
C LYS A 33 -0.49 -9.73 6.52
N GLY A 34 0.77 -10.17 6.53
CA GLY A 34 1.24 -11.32 5.75
C GLY A 34 1.05 -11.14 4.23
N GLY A 35 0.96 -9.88 3.79
CA GLY A 35 0.78 -9.46 2.41
C GLY A 35 -0.19 -8.30 2.24
N ILE A 36 0.09 -7.45 1.27
CA ILE A 36 -0.74 -6.28 0.95
C ILE A 36 -1.31 -6.44 -0.45
N SER A 37 -2.62 -6.19 -0.61
CA SER A 37 -3.27 -6.24 -1.91
C SER A 37 -2.69 -5.20 -2.90
N GLU A 38 -2.62 -5.54 -4.19
CA GLU A 38 -2.13 -4.59 -5.22
C GLU A 38 -2.90 -3.27 -5.22
N ALA A 39 -4.19 -3.29 -4.89
CA ALA A 39 -5.01 -2.09 -4.78
C ALA A 39 -4.55 -1.19 -3.62
N GLU A 40 -4.18 -1.78 -2.50
CA GLU A 40 -3.66 -1.06 -1.33
C GLU A 40 -2.23 -0.57 -1.57
N ILE A 41 -1.39 -1.37 -2.23
CA ILE A 41 -0.05 -0.96 -2.67
C ILE A 41 -0.15 0.28 -3.57
N CYS A 42 -1.04 0.28 -4.56
CA CYS A 42 -1.29 1.44 -5.41
C CYS A 42 -1.72 2.67 -4.59
N ARG A 43 -2.62 2.48 -3.61
CA ARG A 43 -3.12 3.55 -2.76
C ARG A 43 -2.01 4.19 -1.91
N ILE A 44 -1.21 3.35 -1.25
CA ILE A 44 -0.10 3.78 -0.40
C ILE A 44 0.99 4.44 -1.25
N SER A 45 1.44 3.79 -2.32
CA SER A 45 2.48 4.32 -3.22
C SER A 45 2.09 5.66 -3.83
N ARG A 46 0.81 5.85 -4.20
CA ARG A 46 0.32 7.14 -4.68
C ARG A 46 0.47 8.24 -3.61
N LYS A 47 0.13 7.95 -2.35
CA LYS A 47 0.28 8.91 -1.24
C LYS A 47 1.75 9.20 -0.93
N ILE A 48 2.62 8.19 -0.96
CA ILE A 48 4.07 8.35 -0.82
C ILE A 48 4.60 9.30 -1.90
N CYS A 49 4.24 9.07 -3.17
CA CYS A 49 4.64 9.94 -4.25
C CYS A 49 4.11 11.37 -4.09
N GLN A 50 2.85 11.55 -3.68
CA GLN A 50 2.26 12.87 -3.42
C GLN A 50 3.01 13.65 -2.32
N THR A 51 3.46 12.96 -1.29
CA THR A 51 4.28 13.59 -0.23
C THR A 51 5.67 13.94 -0.77
N ALA A 52 6.31 13.05 -1.53
CA ALA A 52 7.61 13.31 -2.15
C ALA A 52 7.57 14.48 -3.15
N GLU A 53 6.49 14.64 -3.92
CA GLU A 53 6.30 15.77 -4.84
C GLU A 53 6.36 17.13 -4.14
N GLN A 54 5.93 17.22 -2.87
CA GLN A 54 5.98 18.46 -2.09
C GLN A 54 7.41 18.92 -1.81
N PHE A 55 8.37 17.99 -1.73
CA PHE A 55 9.79 18.30 -1.55
C PHE A 55 10.49 18.57 -2.87
N GLN A 56 10.00 18.02 -3.98
CA GLN A 56 10.58 18.18 -5.31
C GLN A 56 10.10 19.47 -6.00
N ASN A 57 9.81 20.52 -5.20
CA ASN A 57 9.42 21.83 -5.73
C ASN A 57 10.52 22.38 -6.67
N PRO A 58 10.19 22.86 -7.88
CA PRO A 58 11.16 23.38 -8.85
C PRO A 58 12.01 24.55 -8.34
N ASP A 59 11.48 25.39 -7.42
CA ASP A 59 12.16 26.57 -6.90
C ASP A 59 13.25 26.22 -5.88
N GLU A 60 12.97 25.25 -5.00
CA GLU A 60 13.91 24.74 -4.00
C GLU A 60 13.78 23.20 -3.92
N PRO A 61 14.32 22.47 -4.88
CA PRO A 61 14.18 21.02 -4.88
C PRO A 61 14.97 20.40 -3.73
N MET A 62 14.25 19.70 -2.89
CA MET A 62 14.80 18.91 -1.78
C MET A 62 14.75 17.42 -2.15
N ILE A 63 15.77 16.68 -1.70
CA ILE A 63 15.84 15.23 -1.87
C ILE A 63 15.80 14.62 -0.47
N HIS A 64 14.92 13.64 -0.25
CA HIS A 64 14.72 13.03 1.07
C HIS A 64 15.86 12.08 1.44
N ARG A 65 16.30 11.22 0.50
CA ARG A 65 17.42 10.28 0.57
C ARG A 65 17.30 9.10 1.55
N ASP A 66 16.23 9.03 2.35
CA ASP A 66 15.96 7.90 3.26
C ASP A 66 14.46 7.54 3.33
N ILE A 67 13.81 7.49 2.14
CA ILE A 67 12.45 6.96 2.04
C ILE A 67 12.51 5.45 2.19
N LYS A 68 11.86 4.93 3.23
CA LYS A 68 11.81 3.49 3.54
C LYS A 68 10.57 3.16 4.37
N PRO A 69 10.15 1.89 4.41
CA PRO A 69 8.95 1.47 5.14
C PRO A 69 8.95 1.85 6.63
N GLU A 70 10.11 1.88 7.27
CA GLU A 70 10.26 2.23 8.69
C GLU A 70 9.98 3.71 8.94
N ASN A 71 10.29 4.59 7.98
CA ASN A 71 10.13 6.05 8.07
C ASN A 71 8.77 6.55 7.56
N ILE A 72 7.85 5.63 7.22
CA ILE A 72 6.52 5.92 6.74
C ILE A 72 5.50 5.37 7.72
N VAL A 73 4.67 6.23 8.30
CA VAL A 73 3.55 5.84 9.16
C VAL A 73 2.26 5.85 8.36
N VAL A 74 1.49 4.78 8.50
CA VAL A 74 0.11 4.69 8.00
C VAL A 74 -0.82 4.88 9.20
N THR A 75 -1.60 5.96 9.17
CA THR A 75 -2.55 6.28 10.24
C THR A 75 -3.80 5.40 10.18
N PRO A 76 -4.61 5.28 11.26
CA PRO A 76 -5.89 4.57 11.22
C PRO A 76 -6.84 5.10 10.15
N GLY A 77 -6.79 6.40 9.83
CA GLY A 77 -7.52 7.02 8.71
C GLY A 77 -6.96 6.69 7.33
N GLY A 78 -5.87 5.91 7.25
CA GLY A 78 -5.22 5.52 6.01
C GLY A 78 -4.39 6.63 5.36
N GLU A 79 -4.04 7.70 6.11
CA GLU A 79 -3.08 8.70 5.66
C GLU A 79 -1.65 8.15 5.74
N VAL A 80 -0.76 8.67 4.89
CA VAL A 80 0.65 8.28 4.81
C VAL A 80 1.49 9.48 5.21
N VAL A 81 2.28 9.32 6.27
CA VAL A 81 3.09 10.41 6.85
C VAL A 81 4.54 9.99 6.94
N PHE A 82 5.44 10.79 6.40
CA PHE A 82 6.88 10.61 6.59
C PHE A 82 7.28 11.17 7.96
N ILE A 83 8.10 10.43 8.72
CA ILE A 83 8.43 10.76 10.10
C ILE A 83 9.92 11.09 10.34
N ASP A 84 10.80 10.88 9.37
CA ASP A 84 12.22 11.18 9.49
C ASP A 84 12.71 11.99 8.28
N PHE A 85 13.27 13.16 8.55
CA PHE A 85 13.78 14.13 7.59
C PHE A 85 15.26 14.45 7.81
N GLY A 86 15.95 13.67 8.65
CA GLY A 86 17.34 13.93 9.06
C GLY A 86 18.35 13.87 7.92
N THR A 87 18.00 13.22 6.82
CA THR A 87 18.87 13.04 5.64
C THR A 87 18.54 13.96 4.47
N MET A 88 17.51 14.81 4.61
CA MET A 88 17.10 15.73 3.54
C MET A 88 18.20 16.68 3.14
N ARG A 89 18.28 16.96 1.84
CA ARG A 89 19.25 17.90 1.27
C ARG A 89 18.63 18.73 0.15
N SER A 90 19.00 20.01 0.08
CA SER A 90 18.74 20.84 -1.10
C SER A 90 19.52 20.33 -2.30
N TYR A 91 18.87 20.19 -3.43
CA TYR A 91 19.54 19.88 -4.68
C TYR A 91 20.26 21.12 -5.22
N LYS A 92 21.57 21.00 -5.48
CA LYS A 92 22.37 22.07 -6.09
C LYS A 92 22.72 21.72 -7.53
N LYS A 93 22.42 22.62 -8.46
CA LYS A 93 22.73 22.44 -9.89
C LYS A 93 24.22 22.54 -10.23
N ASP A 94 25.06 22.89 -9.26
CA ASP A 94 26.51 23.14 -9.46
C ASP A 94 27.37 21.88 -9.60
N GLY A 95 26.75 20.69 -9.58
CA GLY A 95 27.45 19.42 -9.75
C GLY A 95 28.31 19.01 -8.55
N SER A 96 28.18 19.70 -7.40
CA SER A 96 28.93 19.33 -6.18
C SER A 96 28.54 17.92 -5.73
N ARG A 97 29.54 17.02 -5.60
CA ARG A 97 29.34 15.67 -5.10
C ARG A 97 28.77 15.69 -3.69
N ASP A 98 27.99 14.69 -3.36
CA ASP A 98 27.52 14.50 -2.00
C ASP A 98 28.70 14.33 -1.05
N THR A 99 28.72 15.12 0.02
CA THR A 99 29.85 15.18 0.97
C THR A 99 29.91 13.94 1.87
N PHE A 100 28.80 13.21 1.99
CA PHE A 100 28.69 12.03 2.84
C PHE A 100 27.88 10.93 2.14
N VAL A 101 28.34 9.68 2.32
CA VAL A 101 27.56 8.50 1.98
C VAL A 101 26.43 8.37 2.99
N VAL A 102 25.18 8.58 2.56
CA VAL A 102 23.99 8.52 3.40
C VAL A 102 22.97 7.60 2.75
N GLY A 103 22.41 6.70 3.53
CA GLY A 103 21.32 5.84 3.10
C GLY A 103 21.28 4.53 3.86
N THR A 104 20.11 3.91 3.86
CA THR A 104 19.88 2.61 4.51
C THR A 104 20.15 1.50 3.51
N ARG A 105 20.91 0.47 3.93
CA ARG A 105 21.16 -0.71 3.08
C ARG A 105 19.82 -1.34 2.64
N GLY A 106 19.70 -1.57 1.34
CA GLY A 106 18.49 -2.11 0.73
C GLY A 106 17.60 -1.06 0.07
N THR A 107 17.46 0.15 0.66
CA THR A 107 16.63 1.24 0.09
C THR A 107 17.44 2.35 -0.53
N ALA A 108 18.72 2.52 -0.16
CA ALA A 108 19.58 3.55 -0.71
C ALA A 108 19.86 3.30 -2.19
N ALA A 109 19.69 4.35 -2.99
CA ALA A 109 19.99 4.31 -4.41
C ALA A 109 21.51 4.17 -4.66
N PRO A 110 21.93 3.54 -5.78
CA PRO A 110 23.34 3.31 -6.08
C PRO A 110 24.20 4.58 -6.02
N GLU A 111 23.67 5.72 -6.47
CA GLU A 111 24.37 7.01 -6.45
C GLU A 111 24.67 7.51 -5.02
N GLN A 112 23.90 7.11 -4.02
CA GLN A 112 24.13 7.49 -2.60
C GLN A 112 25.42 6.90 -2.03
N TYR A 113 25.99 5.88 -2.70
CA TYR A 113 27.28 5.30 -2.34
C TYR A 113 28.47 6.07 -2.93
N GLY A 114 28.25 7.30 -3.45
CA GLY A 114 29.31 8.20 -3.87
C GLY A 114 29.69 8.13 -5.35
N TYR A 115 28.92 7.42 -6.17
CA TYR A 115 29.21 7.29 -7.61
C TYR A 115 28.86 8.58 -8.38
N THR A 116 27.72 9.21 -8.04
CA THR A 116 27.25 10.46 -8.66
C THR A 116 26.52 11.32 -7.66
N GLN A 117 26.14 12.54 -8.05
CA GLN A 117 25.30 13.40 -7.23
C GLN A 117 23.87 12.82 -7.12
N THR A 118 23.28 12.87 -5.93
CA THR A 118 21.86 12.55 -5.73
C THR A 118 20.96 13.64 -6.29
N ASP A 119 19.85 13.22 -6.90
CA ASP A 119 18.78 14.09 -7.38
C ASP A 119 17.40 13.48 -7.04
N GLN A 120 16.32 14.07 -7.54
CA GLN A 120 14.96 13.59 -7.27
C GLN A 120 14.70 12.14 -7.71
N ARG A 121 15.50 11.57 -8.61
CA ARG A 121 15.43 10.16 -9.04
C ARG A 121 15.99 9.20 -7.99
N THR A 122 16.75 9.71 -7.03
CA THR A 122 17.18 8.97 -5.83
C THR A 122 15.97 8.60 -4.97
N ASP A 123 15.06 9.55 -4.74
CA ASP A 123 13.81 9.28 -4.03
C ASP A 123 12.89 8.33 -4.82
N VAL A 124 12.86 8.43 -6.15
CA VAL A 124 12.12 7.48 -7.01
C VAL A 124 12.61 6.05 -6.79
N TYR A 125 13.93 5.83 -6.70
CA TYR A 125 14.49 4.51 -6.41
C TYR A 125 14.05 4.01 -5.04
N ALA A 126 14.15 4.83 -4.00
CA ALA A 126 13.76 4.49 -2.64
C ALA A 126 12.26 4.18 -2.52
N ILE A 127 11.40 4.92 -3.26
CA ILE A 127 9.96 4.60 -3.37
C ILE A 127 9.78 3.26 -4.08
N GLY A 128 10.53 2.98 -5.14
CA GLY A 128 10.51 1.69 -5.83
C GLY A 128 10.88 0.52 -4.90
N GLN A 129 11.92 0.67 -4.09
CA GLN A 129 12.32 -0.31 -3.08
C GLN A 129 11.25 -0.48 -1.99
N THR A 130 10.62 0.62 -1.57
CA THR A 130 9.47 0.56 -0.65
C THR A 130 8.29 -0.20 -1.26
N MET A 131 8.03 -0.02 -2.57
CA MET A 131 7.01 -0.79 -3.29
C MET A 131 7.39 -2.27 -3.38
N LEU A 132 8.66 -2.58 -3.65
CA LEU A 132 9.16 -3.96 -3.65
C LEU A 132 8.96 -4.62 -2.28
N TYR A 133 9.30 -3.92 -1.21
CA TYR A 133 9.09 -4.41 0.15
C TYR A 133 7.61 -4.70 0.45
N MET A 134 6.68 -3.85 0.00
CA MET A 134 5.25 -4.09 0.15
C MET A 134 4.73 -5.35 -0.56
N VAL A 135 5.41 -5.81 -1.60
CA VAL A 135 4.98 -7.00 -2.37
C VAL A 135 5.71 -8.28 -1.98
N SER A 136 6.93 -8.19 -1.42
CA SER A 136 7.81 -9.35 -1.20
C SER A 136 8.36 -9.46 0.23
N GLU A 137 8.12 -8.47 1.09
CA GLU A 137 8.74 -8.35 2.44
C GLU A 137 10.28 -8.33 2.39
N SER A 138 10.84 -7.99 1.22
CA SER A 138 12.27 -8.04 0.94
C SER A 138 12.66 -6.89 0.02
N TYR A 139 13.95 -6.56 0.00
CA TYR A 139 14.55 -5.61 -0.95
C TYR A 139 15.26 -6.33 -2.11
N GLU A 140 15.11 -7.65 -2.21
CA GLU A 140 15.74 -8.46 -3.24
C GLU A 140 14.87 -8.50 -4.52
N MET A 141 15.34 -7.86 -5.59
CA MET A 141 14.60 -7.72 -6.86
C MET A 141 14.26 -9.07 -7.52
N ASN A 142 15.04 -10.13 -7.27
CA ASN A 142 14.76 -11.47 -7.79
C ASN A 142 13.43 -12.05 -7.28
N GLN A 143 13.00 -11.68 -6.07
CA GLN A 143 11.74 -12.14 -5.49
C GLN A 143 10.51 -11.54 -6.19
N LEU A 144 10.66 -10.40 -6.87
CA LEU A 144 9.55 -9.73 -7.55
C LEU A 144 8.85 -10.64 -8.58
N SER A 145 9.60 -11.55 -9.22
CA SER A 145 9.04 -12.47 -10.22
C SER A 145 7.98 -13.42 -9.65
N GLU A 146 8.10 -13.79 -8.38
CA GLU A 146 7.23 -14.75 -7.68
C GLU A 146 6.02 -14.06 -7.03
N CYS A 147 6.06 -12.73 -6.84
CA CYS A 147 5.00 -12.00 -6.18
C CYS A 147 3.67 -12.02 -6.96
N ALA A 148 2.55 -12.15 -6.24
CA ALA A 148 1.19 -12.23 -6.79
C ALA A 148 0.61 -10.86 -7.18
N VAL A 149 1.39 -10.04 -7.91
CA VAL A 149 0.97 -8.74 -8.43
C VAL A 149 0.97 -8.71 -9.96
N SER A 150 0.26 -7.76 -10.56
CA SER A 150 0.15 -7.66 -12.01
C SER A 150 1.50 -7.42 -12.68
N ARG A 151 1.66 -7.91 -13.93
CA ARG A 151 2.86 -7.63 -14.75
C ARG A 151 3.16 -6.13 -14.89
N ARG A 152 2.10 -5.29 -14.81
CA ARG A 152 2.26 -3.83 -14.88
C ARG A 152 2.89 -3.29 -13.60
N MET A 153 2.45 -3.76 -12.44
CA MET A 153 3.05 -3.39 -11.15
C MET A 153 4.53 -3.82 -11.10
N LYS A 154 4.84 -5.05 -11.51
CA LYS A 154 6.24 -5.53 -11.61
C LYS A 154 7.10 -4.58 -12.44
N LYS A 155 6.64 -4.21 -13.65
CA LYS A 155 7.35 -3.27 -14.52
C LYS A 155 7.53 -1.87 -13.93
N ILE A 156 6.57 -1.40 -13.11
CA ILE A 156 6.69 -0.11 -12.42
C ILE A 156 7.81 -0.18 -11.40
N ILE A 157 7.84 -1.23 -10.58
CA ILE A 157 8.86 -1.46 -9.56
C ILE A 157 10.24 -1.62 -10.22
N GLU A 158 10.37 -2.49 -11.22
CA GLU A 158 11.62 -2.71 -11.98
C GLU A 158 12.18 -1.41 -12.55
N LYS A 159 11.30 -0.58 -13.15
CA LYS A 159 11.72 0.71 -13.70
C LYS A 159 12.15 1.68 -12.61
N ALA A 160 11.40 1.79 -11.51
CA ALA A 160 11.75 2.68 -10.42
C ALA A 160 13.09 2.29 -9.77
N CYS A 161 13.35 0.97 -9.63
CA CYS A 161 14.56 0.41 -9.04
C CYS A 161 15.70 0.19 -10.06
N SER A 162 15.65 0.79 -11.26
CA SER A 162 16.74 0.69 -12.22
C SER A 162 18.03 1.24 -11.62
N PHE A 163 19.17 0.54 -11.87
CA PHE A 163 20.47 0.95 -11.35
C PHE A 163 20.84 2.36 -11.84
N GLU A 164 20.70 2.60 -13.14
CA GLU A 164 20.98 3.89 -13.77
C GLU A 164 19.83 4.88 -13.55
N PRO A 165 20.05 6.07 -12.97
CA PRO A 165 18.99 7.08 -12.75
C PRO A 165 18.23 7.45 -14.02
N ASP A 166 18.88 7.52 -15.18
CA ASP A 166 18.24 7.88 -16.46
C ASP A 166 17.22 6.84 -16.96
N LYS A 167 17.29 5.61 -16.47
CA LYS A 167 16.33 4.55 -16.78
C LYS A 167 15.10 4.55 -15.87
N ARG A 168 15.12 5.34 -14.80
CA ARG A 168 14.02 5.46 -13.84
C ARG A 168 12.91 6.40 -14.35
N TYR A 169 11.93 6.65 -13.50
CA TYR A 169 11.04 7.81 -13.66
C TYR A 169 11.81 9.07 -13.28
N GLY A 170 11.54 10.17 -13.97
CA GLY A 170 12.29 11.40 -13.78
C GLY A 170 12.03 12.09 -12.43
N ASP A 171 10.86 11.84 -11.85
CA ASP A 171 10.38 12.41 -10.59
C ASP A 171 9.28 11.57 -9.95
N ALA A 172 8.90 11.91 -8.71
CA ALA A 172 7.82 11.25 -8.00
C ALA A 172 6.45 11.40 -8.72
N ALA A 173 6.22 12.51 -9.42
CA ALA A 173 4.98 12.74 -10.16
C ALA A 173 4.83 11.78 -11.35
N GLN A 174 5.92 11.46 -12.04
CA GLN A 174 5.90 10.48 -13.13
C GLN A 174 5.62 9.07 -12.60
N LEU A 175 6.26 8.69 -11.48
CA LEU A 175 6.01 7.41 -10.82
C LEU A 175 4.54 7.33 -10.37
N ARG A 176 4.00 8.37 -9.73
CA ARG A 176 2.58 8.44 -9.32
C ARG A 176 1.64 8.20 -10.48
N ARG A 177 1.84 8.91 -11.61
CA ARG A 177 1.03 8.71 -12.82
C ARG A 177 1.06 7.28 -13.35
N ALA A 178 2.20 6.60 -13.25
CA ALA A 178 2.32 5.19 -13.64
C ALA A 178 1.51 4.28 -12.71
N VAL A 179 1.57 4.49 -11.39
CA VAL A 179 0.81 3.77 -10.37
C VAL A 179 -0.70 3.99 -10.56
N GLU A 180 -1.16 5.22 -10.77
CA GLU A 180 -2.56 5.56 -11.01
C GLU A 180 -3.10 4.86 -12.28
N LYS A 181 -2.34 4.84 -13.37
CA LYS A 181 -2.68 4.09 -14.59
C LYS A 181 -2.77 2.58 -14.33
N CYS A 182 -1.93 2.03 -13.46
CA CYS A 182 -2.00 0.64 -13.06
C CYS A 182 -3.31 0.35 -12.34
N GLN A 183 -3.66 1.14 -11.33
CA GLN A 183 -4.89 1.02 -10.56
C GLN A 183 -6.15 1.14 -11.42
N ALA A 184 -6.21 2.13 -12.32
CA ALA A 184 -7.35 2.34 -13.21
C ALA A 184 -7.59 1.14 -14.14
N ASN A 185 -6.54 0.50 -14.67
CA ASN A 185 -6.66 -0.66 -15.52
C ASN A 185 -7.09 -1.92 -14.77
N ASN A 186 -6.65 -2.08 -13.53
CA ASN A 186 -7.08 -3.20 -12.70
C ASN A 186 -8.58 -3.10 -12.39
N ARG A 187 -9.08 -1.90 -12.06
CA ARG A 187 -10.53 -1.66 -11.90
C ARG A 187 -11.30 -2.01 -13.17
N LYS A 188 -10.86 -1.53 -14.34
CA LYS A 188 -11.52 -1.85 -15.63
C LYS A 188 -11.56 -3.35 -15.91
N LYS A 189 -10.52 -4.12 -15.57
CA LYS A 189 -10.52 -5.59 -15.72
C LYS A 189 -11.54 -6.26 -14.81
N VAL A 190 -11.67 -5.82 -13.56
CA VAL A 190 -12.67 -6.34 -12.61
C VAL A 190 -14.07 -6.07 -13.13
N TYR A 191 -14.39 -4.84 -13.55
CA TYR A 191 -15.70 -4.48 -14.11
C TYR A 191 -16.02 -5.26 -15.41
N LYS A 192 -15.04 -5.47 -16.30
CA LYS A 192 -15.24 -6.28 -17.50
C LYS A 192 -15.53 -7.75 -17.17
N LYS A 193 -14.83 -8.34 -16.19
CA LYS A 193 -15.11 -9.70 -15.73
C LYS A 193 -16.49 -9.81 -15.09
N ALA A 194 -16.85 -8.89 -14.22
CA ALA A 194 -18.17 -8.82 -13.60
C ALA A 194 -19.27 -8.66 -14.66
N GLY A 195 -19.11 -7.74 -15.61
CA GLY A 195 -20.06 -7.55 -16.72
C GLY A 195 -20.20 -8.78 -17.63
N ALA A 196 -19.11 -9.53 -17.87
CA ALA A 196 -19.18 -10.77 -18.65
C ALA A 196 -19.94 -11.87 -17.89
N VAL A 197 -19.76 -11.99 -16.58
CA VAL A 197 -20.50 -12.93 -15.73
C VAL A 197 -21.99 -12.57 -15.70
N PHE A 198 -22.31 -11.28 -15.49
CA PHE A 198 -23.70 -10.80 -15.55
C PHE A 198 -24.34 -11.03 -16.92
N GLY A 199 -23.59 -10.81 -18.01
CA GLY A 199 -24.07 -11.08 -19.38
C GLY A 199 -24.34 -12.55 -19.63
N LEU A 200 -23.53 -13.48 -19.11
CA LEU A 200 -23.75 -14.91 -19.21
C LEU A 200 -24.98 -15.37 -18.41
N ILE A 201 -25.16 -14.83 -17.20
CA ILE A 201 -26.35 -15.12 -16.36
C ILE A 201 -27.61 -14.60 -17.05
N ALA A 202 -27.59 -13.36 -17.56
CA ALA A 202 -28.73 -12.80 -18.30
C ALA A 202 -29.07 -13.58 -19.59
N ALA A 203 -28.04 -13.99 -20.34
CA ALA A 203 -28.22 -14.81 -21.54
C ALA A 203 -28.78 -16.20 -21.19
N GLY A 204 -28.32 -16.83 -20.13
CA GLY A 204 -28.86 -18.09 -19.61
C GLY A 204 -30.33 -17.95 -19.18
N TYR A 205 -30.68 -16.82 -18.53
CA TYR A 205 -32.04 -16.52 -18.14
C TYR A 205 -32.97 -16.32 -19.34
N ILE A 206 -32.51 -15.58 -20.37
CA ILE A 206 -33.27 -15.39 -21.62
C ILE A 206 -33.46 -16.71 -22.38
N LEU A 207 -32.43 -17.55 -22.47
CA LEU A 207 -32.52 -18.87 -23.09
C LEU A 207 -33.49 -19.80 -22.35
N ALA A 208 -33.55 -19.73 -21.02
CA ALA A 208 -34.51 -20.50 -20.22
C ALA A 208 -35.95 -20.04 -20.42
N ILE A 209 -36.20 -18.74 -20.65
CA ILE A 209 -37.54 -18.19 -20.94
C ILE A 209 -38.00 -18.52 -22.38
N PHE A 210 -37.08 -18.55 -23.34
CA PHE A 210 -37.38 -18.79 -24.76
C PHE A 210 -37.13 -20.24 -25.23
N SER A 211 -37.10 -21.21 -24.32
CA SER A 211 -36.98 -22.62 -24.69
C SER A 211 -38.22 -23.07 -25.50
N PRO A 212 -38.05 -23.64 -26.73
CA PRO A 212 -39.19 -23.97 -27.60
C PRO A 212 -40.11 -25.08 -27.10
N ASP A 213 -39.70 -25.80 -26.05
CA ASP A 213 -40.39 -27.00 -25.56
C ASP A 213 -41.44 -26.77 -24.46
N GLY A 214 -41.85 -25.50 -24.21
CA GLY A 214 -43.05 -25.19 -23.40
C GLY A 214 -43.07 -25.75 -21.96
N THR A 215 -41.99 -26.35 -21.49
CA THR A 215 -41.87 -26.77 -20.10
C THR A 215 -41.47 -25.54 -19.26
N VAL A 216 -42.48 -24.88 -18.71
CA VAL A 216 -42.29 -23.95 -17.58
C VAL A 216 -41.65 -24.77 -16.46
N ILE A 217 -40.31 -24.78 -16.43
CA ILE A 217 -39.59 -25.26 -15.24
C ILE A 217 -40.02 -24.32 -14.12
N GLU A 218 -40.76 -24.91 -13.20
CA GLU A 218 -41.37 -24.20 -12.06
C GLU A 218 -40.32 -23.35 -11.36
N ASN A 219 -40.30 -22.04 -11.63
CA ASN A 219 -39.39 -21.03 -11.11
C ASN A 219 -39.26 -21.03 -9.56
N LYS A 220 -40.17 -21.65 -8.84
CA LYS A 220 -40.19 -21.79 -7.40
C LYS A 220 -39.02 -22.58 -6.79
N ARG A 221 -38.43 -23.56 -7.54
CA ARG A 221 -37.31 -24.38 -7.00
C ARG A 221 -35.95 -23.73 -7.16
N ILE A 222 -35.78 -22.89 -8.17
CA ILE A 222 -34.48 -22.20 -8.42
C ILE A 222 -34.36 -20.98 -7.52
N GLU A 223 -35.39 -20.15 -7.36
CA GLU A 223 -35.38 -19.02 -6.44
C GLU A 223 -35.17 -19.45 -4.96
N THR A 224 -35.77 -20.60 -4.56
CA THR A 224 -35.58 -21.12 -3.19
C THR A 224 -34.18 -21.67 -2.96
N ALA A 225 -33.51 -22.25 -3.96
CA ALA A 225 -32.17 -22.79 -3.84
C ALA A 225 -31.10 -21.66 -3.86
N GLU A 226 -31.29 -20.62 -4.69
CA GLU A 226 -30.37 -19.47 -4.74
C GLU A 226 -30.53 -18.57 -3.51
N GLN A 227 -31.73 -18.36 -3.02
CA GLN A 227 -31.96 -17.63 -1.76
C GLN A 227 -31.38 -18.40 -0.57
N SER A 228 -31.58 -19.72 -0.50
CA SER A 228 -31.00 -20.56 0.57
C SER A 228 -29.50 -20.57 0.54
N ALA A 229 -28.85 -20.64 -0.65
CA ALA A 229 -27.39 -20.61 -0.77
C ALA A 229 -26.81 -19.22 -0.44
N ALA A 230 -27.49 -18.14 -0.81
CA ALA A 230 -27.11 -16.78 -0.47
C ALA A 230 -27.26 -16.49 1.03
N GLU A 231 -28.35 -16.97 1.63
CA GLU A 231 -28.59 -16.87 3.08
C GLU A 231 -27.55 -17.69 3.88
N GLU A 232 -27.20 -18.88 3.40
CA GLU A 232 -26.16 -19.71 4.02
C GLU A 232 -24.77 -19.07 3.93
N GLN A 233 -24.42 -18.44 2.80
CA GLN A 233 -23.16 -17.68 2.66
C GLN A 233 -23.13 -16.43 3.53
N ILE A 234 -24.21 -15.67 3.59
CA ILE A 234 -24.33 -14.49 4.46
C ILE A 234 -24.25 -14.92 5.92
N GLN A 235 -24.93 -15.98 6.30
CA GLN A 235 -24.89 -16.49 7.67
C GLN A 235 -23.52 -17.01 8.06
N ALA A 236 -22.81 -17.70 7.15
CA ALA A 236 -21.44 -18.14 7.38
C ALA A 236 -20.46 -16.95 7.55
N GLU A 237 -20.64 -15.88 6.74
CA GLU A 237 -19.80 -14.67 6.86
C GLU A 237 -20.09 -13.90 8.14
N ILE A 238 -21.36 -13.83 8.58
CA ILE A 238 -21.76 -13.23 9.87
C ILE A 238 -21.15 -14.02 11.02
N THR A 239 -21.29 -15.35 11.02
CA THR A 239 -20.75 -16.22 12.08
C THR A 239 -19.25 -16.10 12.19
N PHE A 240 -18.52 -16.07 11.04
CA PHE A 240 -17.07 -15.88 11.01
C PHE A 240 -16.66 -14.51 11.57
N ARG A 241 -17.41 -13.45 11.29
CA ARG A 241 -17.16 -12.12 11.84
C ARG A 241 -17.45 -12.05 13.34
N GLU A 242 -18.51 -12.69 13.79
CA GLU A 242 -18.85 -12.78 15.23
C GLU A 242 -17.77 -13.51 16.01
N GLU A 243 -17.25 -14.64 15.49
CA GLU A 243 -16.13 -15.38 16.10
C GLU A 243 -14.86 -14.53 16.19
N LEU A 244 -14.52 -13.78 15.14
CA LEU A 244 -13.34 -12.89 15.13
C LEU A 244 -13.50 -11.73 16.13
N ILE A 245 -14.68 -11.14 16.23
CA ILE A 245 -14.97 -10.08 17.18
C ILE A 245 -14.91 -10.64 18.61
N GLU A 246 -15.49 -11.80 18.85
CA GLU A 246 -15.46 -12.45 20.15
C GLU A 246 -14.02 -12.79 20.57
N GLU A 247 -13.20 -13.30 19.65
CA GLU A 247 -11.80 -13.60 19.92
C GLU A 247 -10.98 -12.34 20.23
N ALA A 248 -11.20 -11.25 19.50
CA ALA A 248 -10.56 -9.98 19.73
C ALA A 248 -10.95 -9.38 21.11
N VAL A 249 -12.24 -9.40 21.46
CA VAL A 249 -12.74 -8.93 22.76
C VAL A 249 -12.17 -9.78 23.90
N ARG A 250 -12.14 -11.10 23.77
CA ARG A 250 -11.56 -11.98 24.78
C ARG A 250 -10.08 -11.72 25.01
N LYS A 251 -9.33 -11.49 23.94
CA LYS A 251 -7.91 -11.15 23.98
C LYS A 251 -7.66 -9.84 24.71
N GLU A 252 -8.44 -8.81 24.39
CA GLU A 252 -8.33 -7.48 25.00
C GLU A 252 -8.65 -7.50 26.49
N LEU A 253 -9.68 -8.28 26.89
CA LEU A 253 -10.10 -8.44 28.29
C LEU A 253 -9.32 -9.52 29.06
N GLY A 254 -8.38 -10.22 28.42
CA GLY A 254 -7.60 -11.30 29.07
C GLY A 254 -8.43 -12.51 29.48
N LEU A 255 -9.55 -12.78 28.80
CA LEU A 255 -10.50 -13.84 29.13
C LEU A 255 -10.14 -15.16 28.45
N SER A 256 -10.41 -16.28 29.14
CA SER A 256 -10.31 -17.62 28.55
C SER A 256 -11.51 -17.94 27.65
N LYS A 257 -11.40 -19.02 26.84
CA LYS A 257 -12.52 -19.47 25.98
C LYS A 257 -13.79 -19.86 26.73
N THR A 258 -13.69 -20.13 28.02
CA THR A 258 -14.80 -20.58 28.87
C THR A 258 -15.47 -19.45 29.67
N ASP A 259 -14.84 -18.28 29.73
CA ASP A 259 -15.36 -17.15 30.49
C ASP A 259 -16.56 -16.51 29.77
N LYS A 260 -17.60 -16.12 30.50
CA LYS A 260 -18.73 -15.40 29.91
C LYS A 260 -18.42 -13.91 29.79
N ILE A 261 -18.58 -13.37 28.58
CA ILE A 261 -18.52 -11.93 28.36
C ILE A 261 -19.82 -11.29 28.84
N THR A 262 -19.74 -10.32 29.74
CA THR A 262 -20.91 -9.58 30.25
C THR A 262 -20.85 -8.13 29.79
N ALA A 263 -22.01 -7.48 29.67
CA ALA A 263 -22.11 -6.09 29.24
C ALA A 263 -21.30 -5.12 30.12
N SER A 264 -21.14 -5.44 31.40
CA SER A 264 -20.34 -4.63 32.34
C SER A 264 -18.83 -4.75 32.15
N MET A 265 -18.35 -5.62 31.27
CA MET A 265 -16.92 -5.75 30.87
C MET A 265 -16.59 -4.94 29.62
N LEU A 266 -17.61 -4.39 28.96
CA LEU A 266 -17.50 -3.64 27.72
C LEU A 266 -17.68 -2.12 27.92
N GLU A 267 -17.97 -1.67 29.15
CA GLU A 267 -17.98 -0.28 29.59
C GLU A 267 -16.61 0.15 30.15
#